data_8dd6057f4d5b8efe9cc80135cfa49c1b
#
_entry.id   8dd6057f4d5b8efe9cc80135cfa49c1b
#
_cell.length_a   1.000
_cell.length_b   1.000
_cell.length_c   1.000
_cell.angle_alpha   90.00
_cell.angle_beta   90.00
_cell.angle_gamma   90.00
#
_symmetry.space_group_name_H-M   'P 1'
#
loop_
_entity.id
_entity.type
_entity.pdbx_description
1 polymer ?
#
loop_
_entity_poly.entity_id
_entity_poly.type
_entity_poly.pdbx_seq_one_letter_code
_entity_poly.pdbx_strand_id
1 'polypeptide(L)'
;EREQARIRREKVGFVFQIFHLVPRLTAAENIALPLTLAGVNHEEREQRVAEVLASLNLSDRAHHRPAQLSGGQRQRVAIARAVVTRPVLLLCDEPTGNLDHASGIDVINILEQLNAQGITLLLVTHDQELGNRANRIIHMLDGKVQP
;
A
#
# COMPACT_ATOMS: atom_id res chain seq x y z
N GLU A 1 23.81 6.21 -5.85
CA GLU A 1 22.44 6.42 -6.43
C GLU A 1 21.80 5.09 -6.92
N ARG A 2 22.51 4.23 -7.69
CA ARG A 2 21.96 2.94 -8.16
C ARG A 2 21.58 1.99 -7.02
N GLU A 3 22.42 1.89 -5.98
CA GLU A 3 22.17 1.05 -4.80
C GLU A 3 20.95 1.53 -4.01
N GLN A 4 20.83 2.83 -3.78
CA GLN A 4 19.68 3.44 -3.09
C GLN A 4 18.38 3.21 -3.87
N ALA A 5 18.40 3.31 -5.20
CA ALA A 5 17.25 3.03 -6.05
C ALA A 5 16.83 1.55 -5.97
N ARG A 6 17.82 0.64 -5.90
CA ARG A 6 17.57 -0.79 -5.72
C ARG A 6 16.91 -1.07 -4.35
N ILE A 7 17.47 -0.53 -3.27
CA ILE A 7 16.91 -0.70 -1.91
C ILE A 7 15.47 -0.18 -1.85
N ARG A 8 15.21 1.03 -2.38
CA ARG A 8 13.85 1.57 -2.42
C ARG A 8 12.88 0.65 -3.15
N ARG A 9 13.27 0.13 -4.31
CA ARG A 9 12.42 -0.75 -5.12
C ARG A 9 12.14 -2.10 -4.45
N GLU A 10 13.14 -2.67 -3.76
CA GLU A 10 13.07 -4.04 -3.24
C GLU A 10 12.60 -4.12 -1.79
N LYS A 11 12.86 -3.06 -0.99
CA LYS A 11 12.69 -3.10 0.46
C LYS A 11 11.64 -2.13 1.00
N VAL A 12 11.18 -1.16 0.18
CA VAL A 12 10.27 -0.11 0.64
C VAL A 12 9.04 -0.07 -0.25
N GLY A 13 7.87 -0.22 0.37
CA GLY A 13 6.58 0.05 -0.26
C GLY A 13 6.09 1.46 0.07
N PHE A 14 5.30 2.04 -0.83
CA PHE A 14 4.69 3.37 -0.63
C PHE A 14 3.20 3.31 -0.86
N VAL A 15 2.43 3.86 0.08
CA VAL A 15 0.99 4.06 -0.01
C VAL A 15 0.70 5.54 0.20
N PHE A 16 -0.04 6.15 -0.71
CA PHE A 16 -0.35 7.58 -0.70
C PHE A 16 -1.84 7.82 -0.52
N GLN A 17 -2.21 9.00 -0.06
CA GLN A 17 -3.58 9.49 0.00
C GLN A 17 -4.26 9.48 -1.39
N ILE A 18 -3.54 9.93 -2.42
CA ILE A 18 -3.95 9.78 -3.82
C ILE A 18 -3.36 8.46 -4.32
N PHE A 19 -4.19 7.54 -4.72
CA PHE A 19 -3.85 6.13 -5.00
C PHE A 19 -2.74 5.92 -6.04
N HIS A 20 -2.48 6.89 -6.92
CA HIS A 20 -1.49 6.86 -8.01
C HIS A 20 -1.57 5.57 -8.85
N LEU A 21 -2.78 5.09 -9.11
CA LEU A 21 -2.99 3.96 -10.01
C LEU A 21 -2.92 4.44 -11.45
N VAL A 22 -2.36 3.59 -12.32
CA VAL A 22 -2.35 3.86 -13.76
C VAL A 22 -3.76 3.61 -14.32
N PRO A 23 -4.46 4.64 -14.84
CA PRO A 23 -5.89 4.54 -15.16
C PRO A 23 -6.25 3.52 -16.26
N ARG A 24 -5.29 3.26 -17.16
CA ARG A 24 -5.49 2.34 -18.30
C ARG A 24 -5.24 0.88 -17.94
N LEU A 25 -4.58 0.61 -16.82
CA LEU A 25 -4.27 -0.73 -16.34
C LEU A 25 -5.38 -1.24 -15.42
N THR A 26 -5.61 -2.54 -15.44
CA THR A 26 -6.47 -3.24 -14.48
C THR A 26 -5.87 -3.25 -13.07
N ALA A 27 -6.62 -3.70 -12.06
CA ALA A 27 -6.10 -3.87 -10.70
C ALA A 27 -4.91 -4.83 -10.69
N ALA A 28 -5.01 -5.99 -11.33
CA ALA A 28 -3.93 -6.95 -11.42
C ALA A 28 -2.68 -6.38 -12.11
N GLU A 29 -2.86 -5.66 -13.22
CA GLU A 29 -1.76 -5.02 -13.95
C GLU A 29 -1.08 -3.90 -13.13
N ASN A 30 -1.86 -3.08 -12.39
CA ASN A 30 -1.31 -2.09 -11.47
C ASN A 30 -0.46 -2.75 -10.37
N ILE A 31 -0.94 -3.85 -9.79
CA ILE A 31 -0.21 -4.60 -8.76
C ILE A 31 1.07 -5.23 -9.35
N ALA A 32 1.01 -5.72 -10.58
CA ALA A 32 2.15 -6.35 -11.26
C ALA A 32 3.30 -5.38 -11.62
N LEU A 33 3.04 -4.07 -11.71
CA LEU A 33 4.02 -3.09 -12.18
C LEU A 33 5.39 -3.16 -11.48
N PRO A 34 5.49 -3.18 -10.14
CA PRO A 34 6.79 -3.24 -9.46
C PRO A 34 7.57 -4.51 -9.80
N LEU A 35 6.89 -5.64 -9.94
CA LEU A 35 7.50 -6.92 -10.29
C LEU A 35 7.98 -6.92 -11.75
N THR A 36 7.20 -6.31 -12.65
CA THR A 36 7.59 -6.15 -14.06
C THR A 36 8.85 -5.30 -14.18
N LEU A 37 8.92 -4.18 -13.44
CA LEU A 37 10.10 -3.30 -13.42
C LEU A 37 11.33 -3.95 -12.74
N ALA A 38 11.09 -4.92 -11.86
CA ALA A 38 12.14 -5.71 -11.23
C ALA A 38 12.64 -6.87 -12.10
N GLY A 39 12.01 -7.11 -13.27
CA GLY A 39 12.38 -8.20 -14.18
C GLY A 39 11.94 -9.59 -13.70
N VAL A 40 10.95 -9.66 -12.80
CA VAL A 40 10.39 -10.94 -12.34
C VAL A 40 9.70 -11.63 -13.51
N ASN A 41 9.96 -12.94 -13.68
CA ASN A 41 9.36 -13.71 -14.76
C ASN A 41 7.83 -13.75 -14.68
N HIS A 42 7.18 -14.09 -15.79
CA HIS A 42 5.74 -14.01 -15.94
C HIS A 42 5.00 -14.91 -14.93
N GLU A 43 5.40 -16.16 -14.79
CA GLU A 43 4.75 -17.15 -13.95
C GLU A 43 4.79 -16.75 -12.46
N GLU A 44 5.97 -16.41 -11.95
CA GLU A 44 6.14 -15.93 -10.58
C GLU A 44 5.37 -14.63 -10.31
N ARG A 45 5.33 -13.73 -11.31
CA ARG A 45 4.58 -12.47 -11.20
C ARG A 45 3.08 -12.70 -11.10
N GLU A 46 2.50 -13.57 -11.94
CA GLU A 46 1.09 -13.93 -11.88
C GLU A 46 0.72 -14.58 -10.55
N GLN A 47 1.55 -15.51 -10.08
CA GLN A 47 1.33 -16.14 -8.79
C GLN A 47 1.31 -15.12 -7.64
N ARG A 48 2.32 -14.24 -7.54
CA ARG A 48 2.40 -13.22 -6.48
C ARG A 48 1.23 -12.23 -6.54
N VAL A 49 0.82 -11.83 -7.73
CA VAL A 49 -0.34 -10.93 -7.92
C VAL A 49 -1.62 -11.61 -7.45
N ALA A 50 -1.83 -12.88 -7.81
CA ALA A 50 -3.01 -13.64 -7.38
C ALA A 50 -3.05 -13.81 -5.85
N GLU A 51 -1.90 -14.13 -5.22
CA GLU A 51 -1.79 -14.24 -3.76
C GLU A 51 -2.17 -12.93 -3.05
N VAL A 52 -1.65 -11.79 -3.51
CA VAL A 52 -1.94 -10.48 -2.92
C VAL A 52 -3.38 -10.06 -3.17
N LEU A 53 -3.93 -10.29 -4.37
CA LEU A 53 -5.35 -10.02 -4.66
C LEU A 53 -6.25 -10.80 -3.71
N ALA A 54 -5.98 -12.07 -3.49
CA ALA A 54 -6.74 -12.92 -2.58
C ALA A 54 -6.66 -12.42 -1.12
N SER A 55 -5.45 -12.09 -0.64
CA SER A 55 -5.23 -11.63 0.73
C SER A 55 -5.94 -10.31 1.06
N LEU A 56 -6.22 -9.48 0.05
CA LEU A 56 -6.89 -8.19 0.20
C LEU A 56 -8.35 -8.18 -0.29
N ASN A 57 -8.93 -9.36 -0.53
CA ASN A 57 -10.31 -9.52 -1.02
C ASN A 57 -10.59 -8.74 -2.32
N LEU A 58 -9.67 -8.86 -3.29
CA LEU A 58 -9.73 -8.18 -4.59
C LEU A 58 -9.77 -9.14 -5.78
N SER A 59 -9.86 -10.46 -5.56
CA SER A 59 -9.79 -11.46 -6.64
C SER A 59 -10.86 -11.27 -7.71
N ASP A 60 -12.09 -10.93 -7.30
CA ASP A 60 -13.23 -10.63 -8.18
C ASP A 60 -13.12 -9.26 -8.87
N ARG A 61 -12.15 -8.45 -8.51
CA ARG A 61 -11.85 -7.12 -9.06
C ARG A 61 -10.56 -7.07 -9.87
N ALA A 62 -9.86 -8.20 -10.05
CA ALA A 62 -8.57 -8.29 -10.72
C ALA A 62 -8.55 -7.61 -12.10
N HIS A 63 -9.64 -7.75 -12.87
CA HIS A 63 -9.76 -7.22 -14.23
C HIS A 63 -10.43 -5.84 -14.31
N HIS A 64 -10.83 -5.25 -13.18
CA HIS A 64 -11.41 -3.91 -13.15
C HIS A 64 -10.34 -2.83 -13.27
N ARG A 65 -10.64 -1.76 -14.00
CA ARG A 65 -9.80 -0.56 -14.06
C ARG A 65 -10.14 0.38 -12.90
N PRO A 66 -9.23 1.31 -12.51
CA PRO A 66 -9.44 2.23 -11.40
C PRO A 66 -10.78 2.97 -11.42
N ALA A 67 -11.28 3.35 -12.61
CA ALA A 67 -12.58 4.01 -12.77
C ALA A 67 -13.78 3.14 -12.38
N GLN A 68 -13.62 1.83 -12.33
CA GLN A 68 -14.66 0.84 -12.01
C GLN A 68 -14.60 0.40 -10.54
N LEU A 69 -13.67 0.94 -9.75
CA LEU A 69 -13.41 0.58 -8.36
C LEU A 69 -13.90 1.69 -7.42
N SER A 70 -14.41 1.31 -6.24
CA SER A 70 -14.66 2.26 -5.15
C SER A 70 -13.37 2.87 -4.61
N GLY A 71 -13.46 3.94 -3.80
CA GLY A 71 -12.30 4.55 -3.14
C GLY A 71 -11.50 3.54 -2.31
N GLY A 72 -12.18 2.78 -1.45
CA GLY A 72 -11.57 1.74 -0.64
C GLY A 72 -10.94 0.61 -1.47
N GLN A 73 -11.58 0.19 -2.58
CA GLN A 73 -11.00 -0.80 -3.50
C GLN A 73 -9.75 -0.25 -4.18
N ARG A 74 -9.75 1.00 -4.64
CA ARG A 74 -8.55 1.65 -5.20
C ARG A 74 -7.41 1.71 -4.21
N GLN A 75 -7.70 2.04 -2.95
CA GLN A 75 -6.68 2.07 -1.90
C GLN A 75 -6.14 0.67 -1.61
N ARG A 76 -6.99 -0.35 -1.55
CA ARG A 76 -6.53 -1.74 -1.42
C ARG A 76 -5.65 -2.18 -2.59
N VAL A 77 -5.95 -1.78 -3.82
CA VAL A 77 -5.06 -2.02 -4.99
C VAL A 77 -3.73 -1.30 -4.83
N ALA A 78 -3.72 -0.06 -4.34
CA ALA A 78 -2.48 0.68 -4.08
C ALA A 78 -1.63 0.01 -2.98
N ILE A 79 -2.25 -0.49 -1.91
CA ILE A 79 -1.58 -1.28 -0.86
C ILE A 79 -1.04 -2.59 -1.46
N ALA A 80 -1.85 -3.34 -2.22
CA ALA A 80 -1.45 -4.56 -2.89
C ALA A 80 -0.20 -4.35 -3.76
N ARG A 81 -0.18 -3.28 -4.55
CA ARG A 81 0.97 -2.88 -5.36
C ARG A 81 2.21 -2.60 -4.51
N ALA A 82 2.04 -1.97 -3.35
CA ALA A 82 3.13 -1.64 -2.45
C ALA A 82 3.74 -2.87 -1.75
N VAL A 83 2.94 -3.91 -1.49
CA VAL A 83 3.38 -5.10 -0.75
C VAL A 83 3.74 -6.31 -1.62
N VAL A 84 3.41 -6.31 -2.93
CA VAL A 84 3.66 -7.43 -3.84
C VAL A 84 5.16 -7.80 -3.97
N THR A 85 6.05 -6.82 -3.73
CA THR A 85 7.51 -7.02 -3.69
C THR A 85 7.99 -7.61 -2.36
N ARG A 86 7.10 -7.81 -1.38
CA ARG A 86 7.41 -8.25 -0.02
C ARG A 86 8.42 -7.32 0.68
N PRO A 87 8.09 -6.02 0.79
CA PRO A 87 8.98 -5.04 1.41
C PRO A 87 9.13 -5.29 2.91
N VAL A 88 10.22 -4.79 3.50
CA VAL A 88 10.41 -4.79 4.96
C VAL A 88 9.84 -3.54 5.63
N LEU A 89 9.63 -2.48 4.85
CA LEU A 89 9.10 -1.18 5.31
C LEU A 89 7.99 -0.72 4.38
N LEU A 90 6.87 -0.31 4.95
CA LEU A 90 5.77 0.33 4.24
C LEU A 90 5.61 1.76 4.75
N LEU A 91 5.75 2.73 3.86
CA LEU A 91 5.55 4.15 4.14
C LEU A 91 4.14 4.53 3.68
N CYS A 92 3.31 4.98 4.61
CA CYS A 92 1.92 5.37 4.36
C CYS A 92 1.75 6.86 4.65
N ASP A 93 1.35 7.62 3.64
CA ASP A 93 1.08 9.05 3.74
C ASP A 93 -0.43 9.28 3.60
N GLU A 94 -1.10 9.61 4.72
CA GLU A 94 -2.54 9.82 4.83
C GLU A 94 -3.39 8.73 4.14
N PRO A 95 -3.18 7.44 4.44
CA PRO A 95 -3.74 6.34 3.63
C PRO A 95 -5.27 6.26 3.65
N THR A 96 -5.93 6.98 4.56
CA THR A 96 -7.40 7.03 4.71
C THR A 96 -8.01 8.37 4.32
N GLY A 97 -7.20 9.37 4.01
CA GLY A 97 -7.62 10.77 3.86
C GLY A 97 -8.66 11.04 2.75
N ASN A 98 -8.81 10.15 1.77
CA ASN A 98 -9.78 10.25 0.68
C ASN A 98 -10.87 9.17 0.73
N LEU A 99 -11.06 8.54 1.89
CA LEU A 99 -12.00 7.44 2.06
C LEU A 99 -13.17 7.84 2.97
N ASP A 100 -14.32 7.22 2.77
CA ASP A 100 -15.37 7.20 3.77
C ASP A 100 -14.90 6.44 5.03
N HIS A 101 -15.59 6.66 6.15
CA HIS A 101 -15.21 6.12 7.45
C HIS A 101 -15.09 4.58 7.45
N ALA A 102 -16.06 3.87 6.84
CA ALA A 102 -16.05 2.41 6.81
C ALA A 102 -14.87 1.88 5.98
N SER A 103 -14.64 2.43 4.79
CA SER A 103 -13.48 2.09 3.95
C SER A 103 -12.15 2.44 4.63
N GLY A 104 -12.11 3.51 5.41
CA GLY A 104 -10.95 3.91 6.21
C GLY A 104 -10.60 2.85 7.25
N ILE A 105 -11.58 2.38 8.03
CA ILE A 105 -11.40 1.31 9.03
C ILE A 105 -10.86 0.03 8.36
N ASP A 106 -11.43 -0.37 7.21
CA ASP A 106 -10.96 -1.55 6.48
C ASP A 106 -9.49 -1.44 6.08
N VAL A 107 -9.08 -0.26 5.57
CA VAL A 107 -7.68 0.00 5.19
C VAL A 107 -6.75 -0.08 6.40
N ILE A 108 -7.15 0.48 7.55
CA ILE A 108 -6.36 0.42 8.79
C ILE A 108 -6.19 -1.04 9.24
N ASN A 109 -7.27 -1.82 9.25
CA ASN A 109 -7.21 -3.22 9.62
C ASN A 109 -6.25 -4.02 8.72
N ILE A 110 -6.23 -3.73 7.41
CA ILE A 110 -5.27 -4.32 6.47
C ILE A 110 -3.83 -3.93 6.86
N LEU A 111 -3.56 -2.67 7.13
CA LEU A 111 -2.22 -2.21 7.52
C LEU A 111 -1.74 -2.86 8.81
N GLU A 112 -2.62 -3.02 9.82
CA GLU A 112 -2.31 -3.73 11.06
C GLU A 112 -2.00 -5.21 10.83
N GLN A 113 -2.77 -5.88 9.96
CA GLN A 113 -2.49 -7.27 9.58
C GLN A 113 -1.12 -7.41 8.91
N LEU A 114 -0.76 -6.50 8.02
CA LEU A 114 0.56 -6.47 7.38
C LEU A 114 1.68 -6.24 8.40
N ASN A 115 1.46 -5.37 9.38
CA ASN A 115 2.41 -5.17 10.48
C ASN A 115 2.56 -6.43 11.35
N ALA A 116 1.45 -7.09 11.68
CA ALA A 116 1.48 -8.36 12.43
C ALA A 116 2.22 -9.48 11.67
N GLN A 117 2.28 -9.43 10.33
CA GLN A 117 3.05 -10.33 9.48
C GLN A 117 4.54 -9.95 9.38
N GLY A 118 4.99 -8.90 10.08
CA GLY A 118 6.38 -8.50 10.18
C GLY A 118 6.82 -7.33 9.30
N ILE A 119 5.91 -6.69 8.56
CA ILE A 119 6.22 -5.47 7.81
C ILE A 119 6.26 -4.29 8.79
N THR A 120 7.36 -3.54 8.81
CA THR A 120 7.42 -2.28 9.57
C THR A 120 6.56 -1.22 8.88
N LEU A 121 5.68 -0.57 9.63
CA LEU A 121 4.87 0.55 9.13
C LEU A 121 5.42 1.89 9.64
N LEU A 122 5.56 2.84 8.74
CA LEU A 122 5.69 4.25 9.08
C LEU A 122 4.48 5.00 8.49
N LEU A 123 3.62 5.49 9.37
CA LEU A 123 2.37 6.14 9.01
C LEU A 123 2.46 7.62 9.31
N VAL A 124 2.18 8.45 8.32
CA VAL A 124 1.95 9.89 8.49
C VAL A 124 0.45 10.14 8.44
N THR A 125 -0.09 10.76 9.47
CA THR A 125 -1.51 11.11 9.53
C THR A 125 -1.74 12.29 10.46
N HIS A 126 -2.80 13.05 10.21
CA HIS A 126 -3.35 14.04 11.13
C HIS A 126 -4.56 13.50 11.92
N ASP A 127 -4.98 12.27 11.66
CA ASP A 127 -6.06 11.59 12.39
C ASP A 127 -5.50 11.01 13.68
N GLN A 128 -5.98 11.56 14.81
CA GLN A 128 -5.55 11.16 16.15
C GLN A 128 -6.02 9.75 16.52
N GLU A 129 -7.21 9.32 16.07
CA GLU A 129 -7.70 7.97 16.33
C GLU A 129 -6.81 6.93 15.68
N LEU A 130 -6.42 7.19 14.43
CA LEU A 130 -5.48 6.37 13.72
C LEU A 130 -4.08 6.38 14.37
N GLY A 131 -3.61 7.56 14.74
CA GLY A 131 -2.32 7.72 15.43
C GLY A 131 -2.25 6.90 16.73
N ASN A 132 -3.32 6.90 17.51
CA ASN A 132 -3.40 6.18 18.80
C ASN A 132 -3.35 4.64 18.66
N ARG A 133 -3.55 4.09 17.46
CA ARG A 133 -3.39 2.65 17.18
C ARG A 133 -1.94 2.22 16.96
N ALA A 134 -1.02 3.18 16.83
CA ALA A 134 0.40 2.91 16.60
C ALA A 134 1.11 2.53 17.92
N ASN A 135 2.10 1.62 17.81
CA ASN A 135 2.96 1.25 18.95
C ASN A 135 3.84 2.41 19.43
N ARG A 136 4.17 3.34 18.52
CA ARG A 136 4.98 4.52 18.79
C ARG A 136 4.47 5.71 18.00
N ILE A 137 4.30 6.84 18.67
CA ILE A 137 3.85 8.09 18.05
C ILE A 137 5.01 9.10 18.11
N ILE A 138 5.20 9.82 17.01
CA ILE A 138 6.14 10.93 16.91
C ILE A 138 5.34 12.15 16.49
N HIS A 139 5.25 13.15 17.38
CA HIS A 139 4.59 14.42 17.06
C HIS A 139 5.56 15.36 16.35
N MET A 140 5.10 15.95 15.25
CA MET A 140 5.85 16.95 14.51
C MET A 140 5.07 18.26 14.41
N LEU A 141 5.73 19.37 14.65
CA LEU A 141 5.21 20.73 14.48
C LEU A 141 6.27 21.58 13.81
N ASP A 142 5.91 22.30 12.75
CA ASP A 142 6.81 23.19 11.98
C ASP A 142 8.15 22.52 11.59
N GLY A 143 8.06 21.25 11.15
CA GLY A 143 9.22 20.48 10.70
C GLY A 143 10.14 19.99 11.83
N LYS A 144 9.73 20.13 13.10
CA LYS A 144 10.50 19.69 14.28
C LYS A 144 9.76 18.62 15.05
N VAL A 145 10.51 17.62 15.51
CA VAL A 145 9.98 16.61 16.44
C VAL A 145 9.73 17.28 17.79
N GLN A 146 8.56 17.05 18.33
CA GLN A 146 8.18 17.49 19.67
C GLN A 146 8.64 16.47 20.71
N PRO A 147 9.08 16.91 21.90
CA PRO A 147 9.50 16.02 22.98
C PRO A 147 8.35 15.17 23.54
#